data_bee2f1cf024a20eacaf6029752b3aeb3
#
_entry.id   bee2f1cf024a20eacaf6029752b3aeb3
#
_cell.length_a   1.000
_cell.length_b   1.000
_cell.length_c   1.000
_cell.angle_alpha   90.00
_cell.angle_beta   90.00
_cell.angle_gamma   90.00
#
_symmetry.space_group_name_H-M   'P 1'
#
loop_
_entity.id
_entity.type
_entity.pdbx_description
1 polymer ?
#
loop_
_entity_poly.entity_id
_entity_poly.type
_entity_poly.pdbx_seq_one_letter_code
_entity_poly.pdbx_strand_id
1 'polypeptide(L)'
;MSIFNHLYQMAAVLLLAMGLSQPQLLMQQLSQKQQSQLHQKLSVPTHTIITGSIKNLSTYPTTKVFSAQIVDFRGEKTIIKDSINTDGTFKLEFDLFITQDINVQPIVGKIIANPGDSIHLDIDFNNIGIIGFSGDSQKSNIDLNKFLTRYYSDSEFVNREAQKLDPLRFLSFCDSARLVMVKKQEEFIKTTNANNVIQKWTSDYIDIKYSQTLFQYYFKYKYSVRNNGKELRLPEGFLSFLKRVESLYNNTAINSGAYELLNYYTWIASSEIINDSIKNEDIMMHLFNKSKASNENAILSQMLVGNIFFNTLCRNNTEFFRNNEKFLDENISEQFIKTPLKLNFAQVKQNVEKPLLVHNPIMENLAGTKGGSLIDSILNANKEKVIYIDFWANWCGPCIAAFPKSKILKDKFEGKDVVFVYLCLDSNIEMWKKNISILGSSGIHHVCTKEENNSLMKGFQIHGIPYFVLINKQGFVTESGNYLVPSSPETEEKILNLLNTI
;
A
#
# COMPACT_ATOMS: atom_id res chain seq x y z
N MET A 1 2.47 -6.25 35.94
CA MET A 1 1.12 -5.64 36.09
C MET A 1 0.96 -4.78 37.34
N SER A 2 1.45 -5.17 38.52
CA SER A 2 1.23 -4.41 39.79
C SER A 2 1.96 -3.04 39.89
N ILE A 3 3.15 -2.90 39.38
CA ILE A 3 3.96 -1.66 39.49
C ILE A 3 3.46 -0.56 38.54
N PHE A 4 2.88 -0.92 37.38
CA PHE A 4 2.38 0.05 36.40
C PHE A 4 1.04 0.67 36.81
N ASN A 5 0.15 -0.13 37.41
CA ASN A 5 -1.09 0.40 38.00
C ASN A 5 -0.79 1.34 39.20
N HIS A 6 0.26 1.07 39.95
CA HIS A 6 0.64 1.93 41.09
C HIS A 6 1.24 3.26 40.63
N LEU A 7 2.07 3.24 39.57
CA LEU A 7 2.63 4.47 38.98
C LEU A 7 1.57 5.32 38.28
N TYR A 8 0.62 4.67 37.62
CA TYR A 8 -0.50 5.36 36.96
C TYR A 8 -1.46 5.98 37.99
N GLN A 9 -1.74 5.26 39.09
CA GLN A 9 -2.58 5.78 40.17
C GLN A 9 -1.88 6.87 40.97
N MET A 10 -0.59 6.75 41.25
CA MET A 10 0.19 7.82 41.90
C MET A 10 0.30 9.07 41.02
N ALA A 11 0.48 8.93 39.72
CA ALA A 11 0.49 10.05 38.76
C ALA A 11 -0.88 10.72 38.68
N ALA A 12 -1.97 9.94 38.66
CA ALA A 12 -3.33 10.46 38.64
C ALA A 12 -3.70 11.19 39.92
N VAL A 13 -3.24 10.72 41.12
CA VAL A 13 -3.46 11.36 42.42
C VAL A 13 -2.67 12.65 42.52
N LEU A 14 -1.42 12.70 42.05
CA LEU A 14 -0.61 13.93 42.01
C LEU A 14 -1.19 14.98 41.05
N LEU A 15 -1.76 14.57 39.94
CA LEU A 15 -2.42 15.46 38.95
C LEU A 15 -3.74 16.05 39.47
N LEU A 16 -4.52 15.26 40.21
CA LEU A 16 -5.72 15.75 40.90
C LEU A 16 -5.40 16.77 42.00
N ALA A 17 -4.27 16.60 42.71
CA ALA A 17 -3.79 17.52 43.70
C ALA A 17 -3.26 18.85 43.13
N MET A 18 -2.85 18.87 41.85
CA MET A 18 -2.37 20.06 41.13
C MET A 18 -3.42 20.74 40.24
N GLY A 19 -4.67 20.28 40.23
CA GLY A 19 -5.76 20.87 39.43
C GLY A 19 -5.62 20.74 37.90
N LEU A 20 -4.79 19.81 37.43
CA LEU A 20 -4.50 19.60 36.02
C LEU A 20 -5.37 18.47 35.45
N SER A 21 -6.26 18.82 34.53
CA SER A 21 -7.29 17.91 34.00
C SER A 21 -7.00 17.24 32.67
N GLN A 22 -5.71 17.14 32.20
CA GLN A 22 -5.42 16.56 30.88
C GLN A 22 -4.17 15.65 30.83
N PRO A 23 -4.28 14.45 30.22
CA PRO A 23 -3.15 13.55 29.96
C PRO A 23 -2.05 14.13 29.06
N GLN A 24 -2.36 15.13 28.24
CA GLN A 24 -1.40 15.79 27.34
C GLN A 24 -0.30 16.56 28.10
N LEU A 25 -0.59 17.11 29.27
CA LEU A 25 0.42 17.77 30.10
C LEU A 25 1.40 16.77 30.74
N LEU A 26 0.97 15.54 30.98
CA LEU A 26 1.83 14.49 31.51
C LEU A 26 2.89 14.06 30.49
N MET A 27 2.52 13.99 29.22
CA MET A 27 3.46 13.62 28.13
C MET A 27 4.50 14.71 27.88
N GLN A 28 4.18 15.98 28.10
CA GLN A 28 5.15 17.08 27.97
C GLN A 28 6.18 17.13 29.13
N GLN A 29 5.88 16.52 30.27
CA GLN A 29 6.75 16.51 31.44
C GLN A 29 7.67 15.29 31.52
N LEU A 30 7.45 14.27 30.70
CA LEU A 30 8.36 13.12 30.60
C LEU A 30 9.65 13.54 29.90
N SER A 31 10.80 13.13 30.44
CA SER A 31 12.08 13.32 29.75
C SER A 31 12.07 12.64 28.39
N GLN A 32 12.82 13.16 27.43
CA GLN A 32 12.93 12.54 26.09
C GLN A 32 13.26 11.03 26.15
N LYS A 33 14.03 10.60 27.15
CA LYS A 33 14.38 9.21 27.42
C LYS A 33 13.16 8.39 27.87
N GLN A 34 12.28 8.96 28.69
CA GLN A 34 11.05 8.31 29.14
C GLN A 34 10.00 8.26 28.02
N GLN A 35 9.92 9.30 27.20
CA GLN A 35 9.09 9.32 26.00
C GLN A 35 9.56 8.26 25.00
N SER A 36 10.89 8.14 24.74
CA SER A 36 11.44 7.12 23.84
C SER A 36 11.25 5.70 24.39
N GLN A 37 11.35 5.50 25.71
CA GLN A 37 11.07 4.19 26.32
C GLN A 37 9.60 3.82 26.28
N LEU A 38 8.69 4.80 26.42
CA LEU A 38 7.25 4.58 26.28
C LEU A 38 6.88 4.27 24.82
N HIS A 39 7.43 5.02 23.85
CA HIS A 39 7.28 4.75 22.42
C HIS A 39 7.87 3.39 22.04
N GLN A 40 9.05 3.04 22.52
CA GLN A 40 9.69 1.74 22.27
C GLN A 40 8.86 0.58 22.84
N LYS A 41 8.14 0.79 23.94
CA LYS A 41 7.28 -0.21 24.59
C LYS A 41 5.90 -0.34 23.90
N LEU A 42 5.43 0.73 23.27
CA LEU A 42 4.16 0.76 22.53
C LEU A 42 4.27 0.19 21.09
N SER A 43 5.49 0.02 20.58
CA SER A 43 5.75 -0.46 19.20
C SER A 43 6.19 -1.92 19.12
N VAL A 44 6.12 -2.69 20.21
CA VAL A 44 6.26 -4.15 20.15
C VAL A 44 4.92 -4.72 19.69
N PRO A 45 4.92 -5.61 18.68
CA PRO A 45 3.67 -6.22 18.23
C PRO A 45 3.03 -6.97 19.40
N THR A 46 1.75 -6.75 19.59
CA THR A 46 1.00 -7.39 20.68
C THR A 46 -0.16 -8.17 20.09
N HIS A 47 -0.34 -9.37 20.62
CA HIS A 47 -1.35 -10.31 20.18
C HIS A 47 -2.76 -9.76 20.37
N THR A 48 -3.48 -9.60 19.28
CA THR A 48 -4.84 -9.04 19.21
C THR A 48 -5.80 -10.14 18.79
N ILE A 49 -6.96 -10.18 19.41
CA ILE A 49 -7.96 -11.23 19.19
C ILE A 49 -9.28 -10.58 18.77
N ILE A 50 -9.85 -11.06 17.67
CA ILE A 50 -11.22 -10.74 17.25
C ILE A 50 -12.02 -12.02 17.26
N THR A 51 -13.07 -12.07 18.07
CA THR A 51 -14.06 -13.14 18.07
C THR A 51 -15.40 -12.61 17.58
N GLY A 52 -16.32 -13.49 17.25
CA GLY A 52 -17.69 -13.05 16.96
C GLY A 52 -18.67 -14.18 16.81
N SER A 53 -19.94 -13.77 16.74
CA SER A 53 -21.07 -14.63 16.45
C SER A 53 -21.90 -14.07 15.31
N ILE A 54 -22.27 -14.93 14.35
CA ILE A 54 -23.06 -14.56 13.18
C ILE A 54 -24.44 -15.22 13.29
N LYS A 55 -25.47 -14.37 13.39
CA LYS A 55 -26.87 -14.81 13.29
C LYS A 55 -27.30 -14.90 11.83
N ASN A 56 -28.27 -15.78 11.57
CA ASN A 56 -28.86 -15.96 10.24
C ASN A 56 -27.83 -16.36 9.14
N LEU A 57 -26.83 -17.18 9.54
CA LEU A 57 -25.77 -17.66 8.63
C LEU A 57 -26.35 -18.39 7.39
N SER A 58 -27.51 -19.04 7.53
CA SER A 58 -28.21 -19.72 6.44
C SER A 58 -28.64 -18.80 5.29
N THR A 59 -28.74 -17.50 5.51
CA THR A 59 -29.05 -16.50 4.48
C THR A 59 -27.95 -16.43 3.42
N TYR A 60 -26.70 -16.73 3.81
CA TYR A 60 -25.53 -16.72 2.90
C TYR A 60 -24.76 -18.05 3.04
N PRO A 61 -25.29 -19.17 2.52
CA PRO A 61 -24.75 -20.52 2.77
C PRO A 61 -23.36 -20.75 2.17
N THR A 62 -22.90 -19.90 1.26
CA THR A 62 -21.55 -19.96 0.66
C THR A 62 -20.48 -19.27 1.51
N THR A 63 -20.86 -18.49 2.51
CA THR A 63 -19.93 -17.77 3.38
C THR A 63 -19.40 -18.72 4.46
N LYS A 64 -18.14 -19.11 4.34
CA LYS A 64 -17.47 -20.07 5.25
C LYS A 64 -16.25 -19.48 5.95
N VAL A 65 -15.89 -18.27 5.62
CA VAL A 65 -14.66 -17.65 6.12
C VAL A 65 -14.94 -16.23 6.59
N PHE A 66 -14.47 -15.92 7.78
CA PHE A 66 -14.36 -14.54 8.26
C PHE A 66 -12.94 -14.05 8.07
N SER A 67 -12.77 -12.77 7.70
CA SER A 67 -11.45 -12.20 7.48
C SER A 67 -11.34 -10.78 7.98
N ALA A 68 -10.14 -10.42 8.40
CA ALA A 68 -9.73 -9.08 8.76
C ALA A 68 -8.55 -8.64 7.90
N GLN A 69 -8.57 -7.41 7.43
CA GLN A 69 -7.49 -6.81 6.66
C GLN A 69 -6.79 -5.77 7.50
N ILE A 70 -5.56 -6.05 7.87
CA ILE A 70 -4.63 -5.12 8.52
C ILE A 70 -3.72 -4.47 7.49
N VAL A 71 -3.18 -3.31 7.82
CA VAL A 71 -2.34 -2.51 6.92
C VAL A 71 -1.02 -2.19 7.62
N ASP A 72 0.10 -2.33 6.92
CA ASP A 72 1.40 -1.91 7.42
C ASP A 72 1.70 -0.43 7.11
N PHE A 73 2.86 0.07 7.54
CA PHE A 73 3.27 1.46 7.35
C PHE A 73 3.38 1.91 5.87
N ARG A 74 3.34 0.99 4.93
CA ARG A 74 3.43 1.23 3.47
C ARG A 74 2.06 1.25 2.79
N GLY A 75 1.00 0.92 3.54
CA GLY A 75 -0.32 0.67 2.96
C GLY A 75 -0.52 -0.74 2.41
N GLU A 76 0.47 -1.64 2.59
CA GLU A 76 0.35 -3.05 2.18
C GLU A 76 -0.64 -3.79 3.08
N LYS A 77 -1.48 -4.60 2.44
CA LYS A 77 -2.63 -5.25 3.06
C LYS A 77 -2.33 -6.72 3.35
N THR A 78 -2.43 -7.09 4.62
CA THR A 78 -2.38 -8.49 5.05
C THR A 78 -3.78 -8.95 5.42
N ILE A 79 -4.23 -10.06 4.83
CA ILE A 79 -5.55 -10.64 5.11
C ILE A 79 -5.39 -11.81 6.05
N ILE A 80 -5.94 -11.68 7.25
CA ILE A 80 -6.07 -12.73 8.25
C ILE A 80 -7.42 -13.41 8.05
N LYS A 81 -7.46 -14.74 8.05
CA LYS A 81 -8.67 -15.52 7.76
C LYS A 81 -8.83 -16.65 8.75
N ASP A 82 -10.08 -16.93 9.13
CA ASP A 82 -10.46 -18.14 9.84
C ASP A 82 -11.81 -18.64 9.37
N SER A 83 -12.07 -19.93 9.63
CA SER A 83 -13.33 -20.59 9.30
C SER A 83 -14.45 -20.12 10.23
N ILE A 84 -15.64 -19.94 9.68
CA ILE A 84 -16.86 -19.76 10.46
C ILE A 84 -17.36 -21.15 10.85
N ASN A 85 -17.52 -21.37 12.15
CA ASN A 85 -18.07 -22.60 12.69
C ASN A 85 -19.56 -22.79 12.30
N THR A 86 -20.07 -24.02 12.43
CA THR A 86 -21.48 -24.34 12.10
C THR A 86 -22.48 -23.59 12.98
N ASP A 87 -22.09 -23.20 14.19
CA ASP A 87 -22.88 -22.38 15.12
C ASP A 87 -22.76 -20.87 14.85
N GLY A 88 -22.00 -20.45 13.82
CA GLY A 88 -21.80 -19.08 13.45
C GLY A 88 -20.65 -18.37 14.19
N THR A 89 -19.93 -19.06 15.07
CA THR A 89 -18.78 -18.46 15.78
C THR A 89 -17.52 -18.44 14.92
N PHE A 90 -16.63 -17.48 15.20
CA PHE A 90 -15.30 -17.39 14.57
C PHE A 90 -14.29 -16.75 15.53
N LYS A 91 -12.98 -16.94 15.25
CA LYS A 91 -11.88 -16.34 15.99
C LYS A 91 -10.73 -15.98 15.04
N LEU A 92 -10.27 -14.74 15.07
CA LEU A 92 -9.06 -14.29 14.41
C LEU A 92 -8.02 -13.90 15.45
N GLU A 93 -6.77 -14.27 15.21
CA GLU A 93 -5.63 -13.95 16.07
C GLU A 93 -4.50 -13.42 15.19
N PHE A 94 -3.93 -12.26 15.56
CA PHE A 94 -2.83 -11.63 14.85
C PHE A 94 -2.14 -10.59 15.73
N ASP A 95 -0.95 -10.20 15.32
CA ASP A 95 -0.17 -9.19 16.01
C ASP A 95 -0.36 -7.82 15.39
N LEU A 96 -0.59 -6.80 16.22
CA LEU A 96 -0.60 -5.40 15.83
C LEU A 96 0.59 -4.66 16.46
N PHE A 97 1.20 -3.78 15.67
CA PHE A 97 2.24 -2.85 16.15
C PHE A 97 1.65 -1.53 16.65
N ILE A 98 0.54 -1.11 16.07
CA ILE A 98 -0.08 0.20 16.28
C ILE A 98 -1.60 0.08 16.26
N THR A 99 -2.27 1.03 16.89
CA THR A 99 -3.72 1.19 16.76
C THR A 99 -4.07 1.50 15.31
N GLN A 100 -5.00 0.74 14.73
CA GLN A 100 -5.48 1.00 13.37
C GLN A 100 -6.94 0.58 13.18
N ASP A 101 -7.54 1.09 12.11
CA ASP A 101 -8.80 0.56 11.62
C ASP A 101 -8.55 -0.67 10.75
N ILE A 102 -9.43 -1.64 10.88
CA ILE A 102 -9.35 -2.96 10.26
C ILE A 102 -10.62 -3.17 9.45
N ASN A 103 -10.49 -3.47 8.16
CA ASN A 103 -11.64 -3.88 7.34
C ASN A 103 -11.97 -5.34 7.64
N VAL A 104 -13.24 -5.64 7.86
CA VAL A 104 -13.71 -6.99 8.13
C VAL A 104 -14.70 -7.46 7.05
N GLN A 105 -14.64 -8.72 6.72
CA GLN A 105 -15.50 -9.38 5.74
C GLN A 105 -16.02 -10.72 6.31
N PRO A 106 -17.20 -11.20 5.89
CA PRO A 106 -17.98 -10.88 4.66
C PRO A 106 -18.93 -9.68 4.78
N ILE A 107 -18.98 -9.04 5.92
CA ILE A 107 -19.72 -7.80 6.08
C ILE A 107 -18.88 -6.61 5.61
N VAL A 108 -19.53 -5.57 5.10
CA VAL A 108 -18.85 -4.30 4.81
C VAL A 108 -18.76 -3.50 6.11
N GLY A 109 -17.64 -3.64 6.82
CA GLY A 109 -17.47 -2.99 8.12
C GLY A 109 -16.01 -2.64 8.40
N LYS A 110 -15.83 -1.68 9.31
CA LYS A 110 -14.54 -1.32 9.88
C LYS A 110 -14.62 -1.38 11.40
N ILE A 111 -13.55 -1.84 12.01
CA ILE A 111 -13.35 -1.79 13.45
C ILE A 111 -12.03 -1.10 13.77
N ILE A 112 -11.90 -0.51 14.95
CA ILE A 112 -10.63 -0.05 15.49
C ILE A 112 -10.16 -1.05 16.54
N ALA A 113 -8.89 -1.44 16.43
CA ALA A 113 -8.22 -2.28 17.42
C ALA A 113 -6.89 -1.65 17.83
N ASN A 114 -6.57 -1.74 19.11
CA ASN A 114 -5.25 -1.46 19.65
C ASN A 114 -4.43 -2.76 19.71
N PRO A 115 -3.10 -2.67 19.73
CA PRO A 115 -2.26 -3.80 20.07
C PRO A 115 -2.68 -4.42 21.43
N GLY A 116 -3.04 -5.71 21.40
CA GLY A 116 -3.46 -6.47 22.59
C GLY A 116 -4.95 -6.47 22.90
N ASP A 117 -5.78 -5.80 22.09
CA ASP A 117 -7.23 -5.81 22.28
C ASP A 117 -7.84 -7.21 22.09
N SER A 118 -8.87 -7.50 22.88
CA SER A 118 -9.80 -8.59 22.68
C SER A 118 -11.19 -8.03 22.39
N ILE A 119 -11.63 -8.17 21.14
CA ILE A 119 -12.88 -7.57 20.63
C ILE A 119 -13.84 -8.68 20.23
N HIS A 120 -15.10 -8.56 20.62
CA HIS A 120 -16.17 -9.45 20.18
C HIS A 120 -17.18 -8.71 19.32
N LEU A 121 -17.57 -9.35 18.19
CA LEU A 121 -18.50 -8.82 17.21
C LEU A 121 -19.78 -9.65 17.18
N ASP A 122 -20.94 -9.00 17.37
CA ASP A 122 -22.23 -9.57 17.06
C ASP A 122 -22.66 -9.14 15.66
N ILE A 123 -22.91 -10.10 14.78
CA ILE A 123 -23.23 -9.85 13.37
C ILE A 123 -24.58 -10.47 13.04
N ASP A 124 -25.40 -9.77 12.24
CA ASP A 124 -26.64 -10.30 11.71
C ASP A 124 -26.65 -10.19 10.18
N PHE A 125 -26.71 -11.33 9.51
CA PHE A 125 -26.72 -11.38 8.06
C PHE A 125 -28.04 -10.90 7.43
N ASN A 126 -29.15 -10.87 8.18
CA ASN A 126 -30.36 -10.26 7.67
C ASN A 126 -30.24 -8.73 7.57
N ASN A 127 -29.39 -8.12 8.40
CA ASN A 127 -29.12 -6.69 8.40
C ASN A 127 -27.78 -6.32 7.74
N ILE A 128 -27.00 -7.32 7.30
CA ILE A 128 -25.68 -7.19 6.66
C ILE A 128 -24.77 -6.21 7.42
N GLY A 129 -24.68 -6.34 8.74
CA GLY A 129 -23.87 -5.41 9.53
C GLY A 129 -23.53 -5.94 10.93
N ILE A 130 -22.60 -5.22 11.56
CA ILE A 130 -22.27 -5.41 12.96
C ILE A 130 -23.38 -4.78 13.79
N ILE A 131 -24.04 -5.59 14.60
CA ILE A 131 -25.15 -5.16 15.46
C ILE A 131 -24.72 -4.94 16.91
N GLY A 132 -23.56 -5.45 17.30
CA GLY A 132 -23.03 -5.32 18.65
C GLY A 132 -21.50 -5.38 18.70
N PHE A 133 -20.96 -4.73 19.71
CA PHE A 133 -19.54 -4.79 20.06
C PHE A 133 -19.41 -5.00 21.57
N SER A 134 -18.49 -5.87 21.98
CA SER A 134 -18.10 -6.01 23.37
C SER A 134 -16.59 -6.28 23.51
N GLY A 135 -16.06 -6.20 24.75
CA GLY A 135 -14.63 -6.30 25.00
C GLY A 135 -13.92 -4.94 24.89
N ASP A 136 -12.65 -5.00 24.50
CA ASP A 136 -11.80 -3.79 24.38
C ASP A 136 -12.26 -2.92 23.21
N SER A 137 -11.96 -1.64 23.28
CA SER A 137 -12.31 -0.64 22.24
C SER A 137 -13.81 -0.56 21.90
N GLN A 138 -14.71 -1.08 22.76
CA GLN A 138 -16.16 -1.15 22.52
C GLN A 138 -16.74 0.22 22.14
N LYS A 139 -16.49 1.27 22.96
CA LYS A 139 -17.02 2.63 22.71
C LYS A 139 -16.54 3.18 21.36
N SER A 140 -15.25 2.99 21.06
CA SER A 140 -14.66 3.43 19.78
C SER A 140 -15.35 2.75 18.60
N ASN A 141 -15.58 1.45 18.68
CA ASN A 141 -16.20 0.68 17.61
C ASN A 141 -17.69 1.03 17.42
N ILE A 142 -18.43 1.27 18.50
CA ILE A 142 -19.82 1.75 18.44
C ILE A 142 -19.86 3.13 17.75
N ASP A 143 -19.00 4.06 18.14
CA ASP A 143 -18.98 5.40 17.58
C ASP A 143 -18.51 5.41 16.12
N LEU A 144 -17.49 4.59 15.78
CA LEU A 144 -17.04 4.40 14.40
C LEU A 144 -18.20 3.90 13.51
N ASN A 145 -18.92 2.87 13.98
CA ASN A 145 -20.06 2.33 13.22
C ASN A 145 -21.16 3.38 13.01
N LYS A 146 -21.47 4.19 14.03
CA LYS A 146 -22.42 5.32 13.89
C LYS A 146 -21.95 6.34 12.87
N PHE A 147 -20.64 6.68 12.87
CA PHE A 147 -20.08 7.62 11.89
C PHE A 147 -20.22 7.07 10.48
N LEU A 148 -19.78 5.82 10.25
CA LEU A 148 -19.80 5.17 8.94
C LEU A 148 -21.24 4.99 8.38
N THR A 149 -22.23 4.78 9.23
CA THR A 149 -23.61 4.53 8.79
C THR A 149 -24.44 5.81 8.61
N ARG A 150 -24.14 6.89 9.33
CA ARG A 150 -25.00 8.09 9.36
C ARG A 150 -24.32 9.36 8.83
N TYR A 151 -23.02 9.49 9.01
CA TYR A 151 -22.28 10.71 8.70
C TYR A 151 -21.30 10.54 7.54
N TYR A 152 -20.95 9.27 7.25
CA TYR A 152 -20.06 8.93 6.16
C TYR A 152 -20.70 9.26 4.81
N SER A 153 -19.97 9.99 3.97
CA SER A 153 -20.33 10.19 2.59
C SER A 153 -19.10 10.58 1.78
N ASP A 154 -18.73 9.75 0.81
CA ASP A 154 -17.71 10.11 -0.18
C ASP A 154 -18.28 11.07 -1.25
N SER A 155 -19.60 11.26 -1.31
CA SER A 155 -20.25 12.03 -2.36
C SER A 155 -19.80 13.48 -2.43
N GLU A 156 -19.37 14.06 -1.31
CA GLU A 156 -18.89 15.46 -1.26
C GLU A 156 -17.65 15.67 -2.16
N PHE A 157 -16.79 14.67 -2.29
CA PHE A 157 -15.58 14.72 -3.11
C PHE A 157 -15.79 14.13 -4.52
N VAL A 158 -16.93 13.48 -4.79
CA VAL A 158 -17.21 12.83 -6.07
C VAL A 158 -18.05 13.74 -6.94
N ASN A 159 -17.41 14.51 -7.80
CA ASN A 159 -18.10 15.32 -8.82
C ASN A 159 -17.36 15.21 -10.16
N ARG A 160 -18.00 14.55 -11.15
CA ARG A 160 -17.40 14.35 -12.49
C ARG A 160 -17.16 15.67 -13.23
N GLU A 161 -18.01 16.66 -13.05
CA GLU A 161 -17.85 17.98 -13.68
C GLU A 161 -16.70 18.75 -13.02
N ALA A 162 -16.54 18.66 -11.69
CA ALA A 162 -15.42 19.29 -11.00
C ALA A 162 -14.07 18.78 -11.52
N GLN A 163 -13.97 17.51 -11.94
CA GLN A 163 -12.73 16.96 -12.51
C GLN A 163 -12.31 17.59 -13.85
N LYS A 164 -13.16 18.40 -14.46
CA LYS A 164 -12.86 19.15 -15.70
C LYS A 164 -12.36 20.57 -15.41
N LEU A 165 -12.44 21.01 -14.16
CA LEU A 165 -11.97 22.34 -13.74
C LEU A 165 -10.45 22.43 -13.87
N ASP A 166 -9.95 23.67 -13.98
CA ASP A 166 -8.52 23.93 -13.86
C ASP A 166 -8.03 23.64 -12.41
N PRO A 167 -6.71 23.49 -12.19
CA PRO A 167 -6.20 23.06 -10.89
C PRO A 167 -6.64 23.93 -9.69
N LEU A 168 -6.70 25.25 -9.83
CA LEU A 168 -7.09 26.13 -8.71
C LEU A 168 -8.56 26.06 -8.40
N ARG A 169 -9.42 26.00 -9.42
CA ARG A 169 -10.86 25.80 -9.23
C ARG A 169 -11.17 24.45 -8.64
N PHE A 170 -10.41 23.39 -9.05
CA PHE A 170 -10.56 22.08 -8.48
C PHE A 170 -10.13 22.05 -7.01
N LEU A 171 -9.03 22.72 -6.65
CA LEU A 171 -8.60 22.86 -5.26
C LEU A 171 -9.68 23.56 -4.43
N SER A 172 -10.24 24.66 -4.90
CA SER A 172 -11.33 25.39 -4.22
C SER A 172 -12.60 24.55 -4.05
N PHE A 173 -12.91 23.69 -5.04
CA PHE A 173 -14.00 22.71 -4.90
C PHE A 173 -13.71 21.71 -3.76
N CYS A 174 -12.50 21.13 -3.72
CA CYS A 174 -12.10 20.20 -2.67
C CYS A 174 -12.09 20.87 -1.29
N ASP A 175 -11.63 22.12 -1.18
CA ASP A 175 -11.68 22.89 0.07
C ASP A 175 -13.14 23.07 0.57
N SER A 176 -14.06 23.38 -0.33
CA SER A 176 -15.48 23.52 -0.01
C SER A 176 -16.11 22.20 0.46
N ALA A 177 -15.81 21.09 -0.25
CA ALA A 177 -16.24 19.75 0.13
C ALA A 177 -15.70 19.35 1.52
N ARG A 178 -14.43 19.65 1.78
CA ARG A 178 -13.80 19.41 3.08
C ARG A 178 -14.51 20.16 4.20
N LEU A 179 -14.84 21.44 4.01
CA LEU A 179 -15.58 22.23 5.01
C LEU A 179 -16.95 21.64 5.35
N VAL A 180 -17.67 21.09 4.36
CA VAL A 180 -18.93 20.38 4.60
C VAL A 180 -18.70 19.16 5.49
N MET A 181 -17.66 18.36 5.20
CA MET A 181 -17.34 17.17 6.00
C MET A 181 -16.91 17.52 7.43
N VAL A 182 -16.16 18.60 7.62
CA VAL A 182 -15.77 19.08 8.96
C VAL A 182 -17.01 19.46 9.79
N LYS A 183 -17.98 20.15 9.21
CA LYS A 183 -19.24 20.47 9.91
C LYS A 183 -20.03 19.23 10.31
N LYS A 184 -20.08 18.21 9.43
CA LYS A 184 -20.71 16.93 9.75
C LYS A 184 -19.98 16.20 10.89
N GLN A 185 -18.65 16.27 10.91
CA GLN A 185 -17.84 15.71 11.98
C GLN A 185 -18.08 16.42 13.32
N GLU A 186 -18.14 17.74 13.34
CA GLU A 186 -18.43 18.52 14.54
C GLU A 186 -19.81 18.17 15.12
N GLU A 187 -20.83 18.03 14.28
CA GLU A 187 -22.15 17.55 14.68
C GLU A 187 -22.08 16.13 15.26
N PHE A 188 -21.38 15.22 14.59
CA PHE A 188 -21.19 13.86 15.06
C PHE A 188 -20.52 13.83 16.45
N ILE A 189 -19.42 14.56 16.63
CA ILE A 189 -18.69 14.61 17.91
C ILE A 189 -19.59 15.11 19.02
N LYS A 190 -20.34 16.19 18.75
CA LYS A 190 -21.28 16.80 19.71
C LYS A 190 -22.41 15.85 20.12
N THR A 191 -22.98 15.13 19.14
CA THR A 191 -24.15 14.25 19.39
C THR A 191 -23.81 12.92 20.01
N THR A 192 -22.59 12.39 19.77
CA THR A 192 -22.17 11.06 20.24
C THR A 192 -21.27 11.12 21.46
N ASN A 193 -20.74 12.30 21.82
CA ASN A 193 -19.66 12.45 22.80
C ASN A 193 -18.51 11.45 22.47
N ALA A 194 -18.09 11.48 21.19
CA ALA A 194 -17.06 10.58 20.69
C ALA A 194 -15.75 10.77 21.46
N ASN A 195 -15.07 9.64 21.74
CA ASN A 195 -13.76 9.69 22.39
C ASN A 195 -12.66 10.23 21.46
N ASN A 196 -11.49 10.55 22.02
CA ASN A 196 -10.37 11.16 21.28
C ASN A 196 -9.89 10.29 20.11
N VAL A 197 -9.95 8.95 20.22
CA VAL A 197 -9.58 8.02 19.15
C VAL A 197 -10.46 8.22 17.93
N ILE A 198 -11.78 8.31 18.14
CA ILE A 198 -12.75 8.50 17.07
C ILE A 198 -12.74 9.92 16.53
N GLN A 199 -12.56 10.93 17.39
CA GLN A 199 -12.37 12.30 16.94
C GLN A 199 -11.19 12.41 15.98
N LYS A 200 -10.03 11.81 16.35
CA LYS A 200 -8.85 11.77 15.48
C LYS A 200 -9.12 10.97 14.21
N TRP A 201 -9.67 9.76 14.32
CA TRP A 201 -9.93 8.91 13.16
C TRP A 201 -10.82 9.61 12.13
N THR A 202 -11.88 10.29 12.56
CA THR A 202 -12.82 11.01 11.67
C THR A 202 -12.18 12.25 11.06
N SER A 203 -11.32 12.97 11.81
CA SER A 203 -10.53 14.07 11.27
C SER A 203 -9.55 13.60 10.20
N ASP A 204 -8.77 12.53 10.51
CA ASP A 204 -7.85 11.93 9.55
C ASP A 204 -8.57 11.44 8.31
N TYR A 205 -9.76 10.82 8.47
CA TYR A 205 -10.59 10.38 7.36
C TYR A 205 -10.90 11.51 6.36
N ILE A 206 -11.31 12.68 6.87
CA ILE A 206 -11.62 13.85 6.04
C ILE A 206 -10.37 14.31 5.28
N ASP A 207 -9.25 14.45 5.97
CA ASP A 207 -8.00 14.92 5.36
C ASP A 207 -7.41 13.88 4.38
N ILE A 208 -7.59 12.59 4.64
CA ILE A 208 -7.23 11.52 3.71
C ILE A 208 -8.07 11.60 2.43
N LYS A 209 -9.40 11.69 2.55
CA LYS A 209 -10.30 11.79 1.38
C LYS A 209 -10.01 13.03 0.54
N TYR A 210 -9.82 14.16 1.20
CA TYR A 210 -9.41 15.40 0.56
C TYR A 210 -8.10 15.22 -0.22
N SER A 211 -7.08 14.66 0.43
CA SER A 211 -5.77 14.46 -0.19
C SER A 211 -5.78 13.42 -1.31
N GLN A 212 -6.49 12.29 -1.13
CA GLN A 212 -6.67 11.27 -2.18
C GLN A 212 -7.28 11.87 -3.45
N THR A 213 -8.30 12.72 -3.29
CA THR A 213 -8.98 13.38 -4.41
C THR A 213 -8.03 14.32 -5.16
N LEU A 214 -7.21 15.08 -4.43
CA LEU A 214 -6.22 15.99 -5.02
C LEU A 214 -5.06 15.24 -5.68
N PHE A 215 -4.58 14.13 -5.10
CA PHE A 215 -3.58 13.28 -5.73
C PHE A 215 -4.10 12.66 -7.04
N GLN A 216 -5.32 12.11 -7.05
CA GLN A 216 -5.95 11.57 -8.26
C GLN A 216 -6.06 12.63 -9.36
N TYR A 217 -6.51 13.83 -9.00
CA TYR A 217 -6.57 14.95 -9.95
C TYR A 217 -5.17 15.31 -10.47
N TYR A 218 -4.17 15.45 -9.59
CA TYR A 218 -2.80 15.77 -9.95
C TYR A 218 -2.23 14.81 -10.99
N PHE A 219 -2.34 13.50 -10.74
CA PHE A 219 -1.81 12.50 -11.65
C PHE A 219 -2.55 12.48 -12.99
N LYS A 220 -3.87 12.63 -12.97
CA LYS A 220 -4.68 12.74 -14.18
C LYS A 220 -4.31 13.98 -15.00
N TYR A 221 -4.16 15.11 -14.34
CA TYR A 221 -3.76 16.38 -14.97
C TYR A 221 -2.36 16.27 -15.58
N LYS A 222 -1.39 15.78 -14.81
CA LYS A 222 -0.02 15.53 -15.28
C LYS A 222 0.02 14.63 -16.50
N TYR A 223 -0.72 13.53 -16.48
CA TYR A 223 -0.81 12.62 -17.62
C TYR A 223 -1.41 13.29 -18.86
N SER A 224 -2.49 14.05 -18.69
CA SER A 224 -3.15 14.78 -19.77
C SER A 224 -2.22 15.82 -20.41
N VAL A 225 -1.50 16.59 -19.59
CA VAL A 225 -0.55 17.62 -20.07
C VAL A 225 0.59 16.99 -20.86
N ARG A 226 1.16 15.88 -20.33
CA ARG A 226 2.26 15.15 -21.00
C ARG A 226 1.84 14.55 -22.34
N ASN A 227 0.66 13.98 -22.43
CA ASN A 227 0.16 13.39 -23.68
C ASN A 227 -0.11 14.43 -24.77
N ASN A 228 -0.34 15.67 -24.38
CA ASN A 228 -0.50 16.80 -25.31
C ASN A 228 0.82 17.51 -25.62
N GLY A 229 1.97 16.93 -25.24
CA GLY A 229 3.30 17.49 -25.50
C GLY A 229 3.59 18.80 -24.73
N LYS A 230 2.81 19.09 -23.67
CA LYS A 230 2.96 20.31 -22.87
C LYS A 230 3.77 20.01 -21.59
N GLU A 231 4.49 21.02 -21.13
CA GLU A 231 5.13 20.98 -19.84
C GLU A 231 4.11 21.10 -18.71
N LEU A 232 4.28 20.29 -17.64
CA LEU A 232 3.42 20.38 -16.46
C LEU A 232 3.73 21.70 -15.72
N ARG A 233 2.77 22.61 -15.75
CA ARG A 233 2.81 23.84 -14.95
C ARG A 233 1.64 23.82 -13.98
N LEU A 234 1.96 23.63 -12.70
CA LEU A 234 0.98 23.76 -11.64
C LEU A 234 0.92 25.21 -11.17
N PRO A 235 -0.27 25.76 -10.92
CA PRO A 235 -0.39 27.06 -10.28
C PRO A 235 0.26 27.06 -8.90
N GLU A 236 0.79 28.22 -8.52
CA GLU A 236 1.30 28.43 -7.16
C GLU A 236 0.22 28.07 -6.12
N GLY A 237 0.62 27.42 -5.06
CA GLY A 237 -0.27 27.00 -3.98
C GLY A 237 -1.07 25.70 -4.23
N PHE A 238 -1.10 25.15 -5.44
CA PHE A 238 -1.85 23.91 -5.68
C PHE A 238 -1.40 22.74 -4.78
N LEU A 239 -0.10 22.61 -4.55
CA LEU A 239 0.47 21.56 -3.68
C LEU A 239 0.40 21.87 -2.18
N SER A 240 -0.26 22.98 -1.76
CA SER A 240 -0.39 23.35 -0.34
C SER A 240 -1.06 22.26 0.52
N PHE A 241 -1.88 21.41 -0.10
CA PHE A 241 -2.52 20.28 0.58
C PHE A 241 -1.53 19.24 1.13
N LEU A 242 -0.28 19.20 0.63
CA LEU A 242 0.75 18.30 1.14
C LEU A 242 1.05 18.53 2.62
N LYS A 243 0.91 19.75 3.13
CA LYS A 243 1.02 20.06 4.56
C LYS A 243 0.00 19.30 5.41
N ARG A 244 -1.20 19.04 4.85
CA ARG A 244 -2.22 18.20 5.53
C ARG A 244 -1.83 16.74 5.53
N VAL A 245 -1.25 16.26 4.42
CA VAL A 245 -0.71 14.90 4.35
C VAL A 245 0.40 14.73 5.40
N GLU A 246 1.32 15.68 5.51
CA GLU A 246 2.38 15.67 6.51
C GLU A 246 1.80 15.62 7.94
N SER A 247 0.74 16.39 8.22
CA SER A 247 0.12 16.43 9.56
C SER A 247 -0.54 15.12 9.98
N LEU A 248 -0.91 14.24 9.04
CA LEU A 248 -1.43 12.90 9.36
C LEU A 248 -0.39 12.03 10.11
N TYR A 249 0.90 12.32 9.92
CA TYR A 249 2.01 11.56 10.49
C TYR A 249 2.67 12.24 11.70
N ASN A 250 2.09 13.31 12.25
CA ASN A 250 2.58 13.93 13.50
C ASN A 250 2.56 12.96 14.67
N ASN A 251 1.66 11.98 14.60
CA ASN A 251 1.61 10.80 15.44
C ASN A 251 1.33 9.60 14.55
N THR A 252 1.41 8.39 15.11
CA THR A 252 1.00 7.19 14.41
C THR A 252 -0.45 7.34 13.94
N ALA A 253 -0.69 7.20 12.64
CA ALA A 253 -2.03 7.36 12.08
C ALA A 253 -2.92 6.18 12.49
N ILE A 254 -4.11 6.47 13.00
CA ILE A 254 -5.11 5.44 13.36
C ILE A 254 -5.87 5.00 12.12
N ASN A 255 -6.11 5.93 11.19
CA ASN A 255 -6.78 5.62 9.94
C ASN A 255 -5.79 5.04 8.92
N SER A 256 -5.98 3.77 8.57
CA SER A 256 -5.09 3.02 7.66
C SER A 256 -4.95 3.65 6.26
N GLY A 257 -5.93 4.44 5.83
CA GLY A 257 -5.86 5.17 4.56
C GLY A 257 -4.72 6.20 4.50
N ALA A 258 -4.19 6.65 5.65
CA ALA A 258 -3.03 7.53 5.68
C ALA A 258 -1.79 6.84 5.08
N TYR A 259 -1.59 5.55 5.37
CA TYR A 259 -0.43 4.81 4.89
C TYR A 259 -0.44 4.64 3.36
N GLU A 260 -1.63 4.56 2.74
CA GLU A 260 -1.78 4.52 1.28
C GLU A 260 -1.31 5.83 0.62
N LEU A 261 -1.43 6.98 1.32
CA LEU A 261 -1.00 8.29 0.79
C LEU A 261 0.52 8.44 0.76
N LEU A 262 1.26 7.67 1.57
CA LEU A 262 2.71 7.81 1.70
C LEU A 262 3.43 7.64 0.35
N ASN A 263 3.00 6.69 -0.47
CA ASN A 263 3.59 6.45 -1.78
C ASN A 263 3.40 7.65 -2.72
N TYR A 264 2.20 8.24 -2.75
CA TYR A 264 1.93 9.44 -3.55
C TYR A 264 2.74 10.64 -3.07
N TYR A 265 2.79 10.82 -1.75
CA TYR A 265 3.59 11.88 -1.12
C TYR A 265 5.07 11.71 -1.44
N THR A 266 5.64 10.51 -1.22
CA THR A 266 7.05 10.20 -1.50
C THR A 266 7.40 10.53 -2.95
N TRP A 267 6.53 10.14 -3.89
CA TRP A 267 6.75 10.39 -5.30
C TRP A 267 6.78 11.88 -5.64
N ILE A 268 5.87 12.69 -5.09
CA ILE A 268 5.88 14.16 -5.33
C ILE A 268 7.07 14.79 -4.62
N ALA A 269 7.32 14.45 -3.36
CA ALA A 269 8.40 15.03 -2.56
C ALA A 269 9.80 14.75 -3.14
N SER A 270 9.96 13.62 -3.84
CA SER A 270 11.22 13.28 -4.53
C SER A 270 11.31 13.82 -5.96
N SER A 271 10.20 14.26 -6.55
CA SER A 271 10.17 14.65 -7.98
C SER A 271 11.05 15.85 -8.33
N GLU A 272 11.43 16.66 -7.33
CA GLU A 272 12.33 17.81 -7.51
C GLU A 272 13.78 17.40 -7.82
N ILE A 273 14.18 16.19 -7.39
CA ILE A 273 15.55 15.70 -7.51
C ILE A 273 15.68 14.49 -8.42
N ILE A 274 14.57 13.83 -8.77
CA ILE A 274 14.62 12.62 -9.61
C ILE A 274 15.00 13.02 -11.04
N ASN A 275 16.15 12.49 -11.48
CA ASN A 275 16.58 12.44 -12.86
C ASN A 275 17.20 11.04 -13.14
N ASP A 276 17.52 10.76 -14.41
CA ASP A 276 17.98 9.42 -14.83
C ASP A 276 19.31 8.97 -14.18
N SER A 277 20.00 9.86 -13.47
CA SER A 277 21.35 9.61 -12.90
C SER A 277 21.34 9.55 -11.36
N ILE A 278 20.19 9.77 -10.71
CA ILE A 278 20.18 9.89 -9.25
C ILE A 278 20.08 8.52 -8.57
N LYS A 279 20.86 8.31 -7.52
CA LYS A 279 20.87 7.07 -6.75
C LYS A 279 19.78 7.07 -5.67
N ASN A 280 19.34 5.87 -5.27
CA ASN A 280 18.36 5.71 -4.18
C ASN A 280 18.87 6.29 -2.85
N GLU A 281 20.18 6.26 -2.60
CA GLU A 281 20.83 6.87 -1.44
C GLU A 281 20.61 8.39 -1.41
N ASP A 282 20.74 9.06 -2.56
CA ASP A 282 20.54 10.51 -2.65
C ASP A 282 19.08 10.90 -2.43
N ILE A 283 18.15 10.10 -2.97
CA ILE A 283 16.72 10.29 -2.75
C ILE A 283 16.40 10.11 -1.27
N MET A 284 16.91 9.04 -0.66
CA MET A 284 16.73 8.73 0.76
C MET A 284 17.23 9.88 1.64
N MET A 285 18.46 10.35 1.41
CA MET A 285 19.06 11.45 2.18
C MET A 285 18.33 12.76 1.99
N HIS A 286 17.88 13.06 0.76
CA HIS A 286 17.08 14.25 0.49
C HIS A 286 15.76 14.25 1.28
N LEU A 287 14.99 13.17 1.18
CA LEU A 287 13.71 13.04 1.88
C LEU A 287 13.88 13.07 3.40
N PHE A 288 14.91 12.39 3.92
CA PHE A 288 15.24 12.40 5.35
C PHE A 288 15.58 13.80 5.85
N ASN A 289 16.48 14.51 5.16
CA ASN A 289 16.91 15.84 5.55
C ASN A 289 15.77 16.87 5.42
N LYS A 290 14.99 16.80 4.33
CA LYS A 290 13.84 17.68 4.10
C LYS A 290 12.78 17.53 5.18
N SER A 291 12.42 16.31 5.54
CA SER A 291 11.43 16.04 6.58
C SER A 291 11.94 16.34 7.99
N LYS A 292 13.23 16.14 8.26
CA LYS A 292 13.85 16.45 9.55
C LYS A 292 14.00 17.95 9.79
N ALA A 293 14.24 18.73 8.74
CA ALA A 293 14.38 20.20 8.82
C ALA A 293 13.05 20.88 9.21
N SER A 294 11.91 20.26 8.92
CA SER A 294 10.60 20.79 9.34
C SER A 294 10.30 20.60 10.83
N ASN A 295 11.13 19.92 11.59
CA ASN A 295 11.12 19.66 13.04
C ASN A 295 9.82 19.08 13.62
N GLU A 296 8.78 18.90 12.80
CA GLU A 296 7.44 18.55 13.29
C GLU A 296 7.12 17.05 13.17
N ASN A 297 7.89 16.26 12.37
CA ASN A 297 7.46 14.90 11.99
C ASN A 297 8.58 13.86 12.01
N ALA A 298 9.03 13.47 13.18
CA ALA A 298 10.01 12.37 13.31
C ALA A 298 9.52 11.05 12.69
N ILE A 299 8.22 10.77 12.78
CA ILE A 299 7.60 9.56 12.20
C ILE A 299 7.58 9.63 10.68
N LEU A 300 7.19 10.75 10.09
CA LEU A 300 7.17 10.91 8.63
C LEU A 300 8.55 10.67 8.01
N SER A 301 9.62 11.24 8.60
CA SER A 301 10.98 11.03 8.10
C SER A 301 11.38 9.55 8.10
N GLN A 302 11.05 8.82 9.17
CA GLN A 302 11.31 7.40 9.27
C GLN A 302 10.51 6.59 8.25
N MET A 303 9.24 6.94 8.03
CA MET A 303 8.37 6.27 7.04
C MET A 303 8.85 6.52 5.61
N LEU A 304 9.30 7.73 5.28
CA LEU A 304 9.84 8.05 3.95
C LEU A 304 11.11 7.24 3.66
N VAL A 305 12.02 7.18 4.63
CA VAL A 305 13.22 6.34 4.54
C VAL A 305 12.83 4.86 4.43
N GLY A 306 11.94 4.39 5.29
CA GLY A 306 11.43 3.00 5.26
C GLY A 306 10.83 2.63 3.90
N ASN A 307 10.12 3.56 3.25
CA ASN A 307 9.54 3.35 1.93
C ASN A 307 10.62 3.19 0.84
N ILE A 308 11.74 3.93 0.91
CA ILE A 308 12.87 3.75 -0.02
C ILE A 308 13.51 2.36 0.18
N PHE A 309 13.79 1.96 1.43
CA PHE A 309 14.33 0.63 1.72
C PHE A 309 13.41 -0.48 1.17
N PHE A 310 12.11 -0.35 1.39
CA PHE A 310 11.14 -1.32 0.88
C PHE A 310 11.12 -1.37 -0.64
N ASN A 311 11.05 -0.23 -1.31
CA ASN A 311 11.02 -0.15 -2.78
C ASN A 311 12.29 -0.75 -3.42
N THR A 312 13.44 -0.66 -2.75
CA THR A 312 14.66 -1.32 -3.21
C THR A 312 14.61 -2.84 -3.00
N LEU A 313 14.02 -3.30 -1.89
CA LEU A 313 13.80 -4.75 -1.66
C LEU A 313 12.79 -5.35 -2.65
N CYS A 314 11.75 -4.61 -3.04
CA CYS A 314 10.84 -5.04 -4.11
C CYS A 314 11.56 -5.25 -5.45
N ARG A 315 12.71 -4.62 -5.64
CA ARG A 315 13.60 -4.80 -6.81
C ARG A 315 14.68 -5.85 -6.57
N ASN A 316 14.56 -6.68 -5.53
CA ASN A 316 15.56 -7.65 -5.09
C ASN A 316 16.94 -7.03 -4.80
N ASN A 317 17.03 -5.73 -4.62
CA ASN A 317 18.27 -5.03 -4.32
C ASN A 317 18.63 -5.16 -2.82
N THR A 318 19.13 -6.33 -2.45
CA THR A 318 19.60 -6.59 -1.08
C THR A 318 20.89 -5.86 -0.73
N GLU A 319 21.67 -5.45 -1.74
CA GLU A 319 22.92 -4.70 -1.57
C GLU A 319 22.64 -3.31 -0.98
N PHE A 320 21.65 -2.59 -1.51
CA PHE A 320 21.23 -1.31 -0.94
C PHE A 320 20.93 -1.43 0.55
N PHE A 321 20.19 -2.46 0.94
CA PHE A 321 19.85 -2.69 2.34
C PHE A 321 21.09 -2.90 3.20
N ARG A 322 22.00 -3.79 2.77
CA ARG A 322 23.25 -4.09 3.49
C ARG A 322 24.15 -2.86 3.64
N ASN A 323 24.30 -2.08 2.58
CA ASN A 323 25.16 -0.91 2.58
C ASN A 323 24.60 0.20 3.48
N ASN A 324 23.28 0.25 3.69
CA ASN A 324 22.58 1.27 4.48
C ASN A 324 21.96 0.75 5.79
N GLU A 325 22.27 -0.49 6.22
CA GLU A 325 21.70 -1.08 7.43
C GLU A 325 22.04 -0.26 8.69
N LYS A 326 23.27 0.24 8.79
CA LYS A 326 23.69 1.11 9.89
C LYS A 326 22.84 2.39 9.91
N PHE A 327 22.62 3.03 8.77
CA PHE A 327 21.77 4.22 8.68
C PHE A 327 20.32 3.90 9.12
N LEU A 328 19.78 2.77 8.69
CA LEU A 328 18.45 2.30 9.10
C LEU A 328 18.38 2.14 10.63
N ASP A 329 19.36 1.47 11.23
CA ASP A 329 19.35 1.19 12.66
C ASP A 329 19.50 2.46 13.53
N GLU A 330 20.26 3.45 13.07
CA GLU A 330 20.49 4.72 13.75
C GLU A 330 19.32 5.70 13.59
N ASN A 331 18.59 5.66 12.48
CA ASN A 331 17.60 6.68 12.13
C ASN A 331 16.15 6.22 12.11
N ILE A 332 15.87 4.90 12.15
CA ILE A 332 14.53 4.35 12.32
C ILE A 332 14.42 3.72 13.71
N SER A 333 13.73 4.42 14.61
CA SER A 333 13.43 3.94 15.98
C SER A 333 12.12 3.17 16.04
N GLU A 334 11.16 3.50 15.17
CA GLU A 334 9.80 2.95 15.16
C GLU A 334 9.78 1.48 14.73
N GLN A 335 9.37 0.58 15.63
CA GLN A 335 9.39 -0.86 15.38
C GLN A 335 8.35 -1.29 14.34
N PHE A 336 7.23 -0.58 14.23
CA PHE A 336 6.23 -0.86 13.19
C PHE A 336 6.74 -0.56 11.77
N ILE A 337 7.86 0.16 11.64
CA ILE A 337 8.59 0.40 10.38
C ILE A 337 9.77 -0.58 10.27
N LYS A 338 10.63 -0.62 11.30
CA LYS A 338 11.90 -1.35 11.30
C LYS A 338 11.70 -2.85 11.18
N THR A 339 10.78 -3.42 11.96
CA THR A 339 10.56 -4.88 12.01
C THR A 339 10.06 -5.43 10.67
N PRO A 340 9.02 -4.88 10.02
CA PRO A 340 8.60 -5.34 8.70
C PRO A 340 9.70 -5.24 7.65
N LEU A 341 10.54 -4.20 7.68
CA LEU A 341 11.66 -4.06 6.75
C LEU A 341 12.72 -5.15 6.93
N LYS A 342 13.12 -5.45 8.18
CA LYS A 342 14.11 -6.51 8.47
C LYS A 342 13.58 -7.90 8.13
N LEU A 343 12.29 -8.16 8.39
CA LEU A 343 11.65 -9.42 7.99
C LEU A 343 11.60 -9.57 6.46
N ASN A 344 11.21 -8.52 5.76
CA ASN A 344 11.19 -8.53 4.30
C ASN A 344 12.60 -8.70 3.72
N PHE A 345 13.60 -8.01 4.26
CA PHE A 345 14.99 -8.19 3.86
C PHE A 345 15.45 -9.65 4.03
N ALA A 346 15.17 -10.27 5.18
CA ALA A 346 15.52 -11.67 5.44
C ALA A 346 14.86 -12.61 4.42
N GLN A 347 13.59 -12.37 4.09
CA GLN A 347 12.86 -13.17 3.09
C GLN A 347 13.42 -12.98 1.67
N VAL A 348 13.63 -11.72 1.25
CA VAL A 348 14.21 -11.41 -0.08
C VAL A 348 15.61 -11.98 -0.18
N LYS A 349 16.44 -11.83 0.85
CA LYS A 349 17.79 -12.42 0.92
C LYS A 349 17.76 -13.93 0.73
N GLN A 350 16.89 -14.65 1.43
CA GLN A 350 16.72 -16.08 1.26
C GLN A 350 16.33 -16.45 -0.19
N ASN A 351 15.47 -15.66 -0.82
CA ASN A 351 15.04 -15.93 -2.19
C ASN A 351 16.15 -15.65 -3.22
N VAL A 352 16.96 -14.60 -2.99
CA VAL A 352 18.08 -14.22 -3.89
C VAL A 352 19.29 -15.14 -3.69
N GLU A 353 19.60 -15.56 -2.45
CA GLU A 353 20.75 -16.39 -2.12
C GLU A 353 20.48 -17.91 -2.27
N LYS A 354 19.23 -18.32 -2.46
CA LYS A 354 18.96 -19.72 -2.84
C LYS A 354 19.56 -19.98 -4.21
N PRO A 355 20.42 -21.00 -4.36
CA PRO A 355 20.78 -21.45 -5.69
C PRO A 355 19.48 -21.73 -6.44
N LEU A 356 19.44 -21.38 -7.72
CA LEU A 356 18.33 -21.69 -8.64
C LEU A 356 17.96 -23.17 -8.48
N LEU A 357 17.13 -23.46 -7.48
CA LEU A 357 16.65 -24.82 -7.28
C LEU A 357 15.70 -25.11 -8.45
N VAL A 358 15.73 -26.34 -8.88
CA VAL A 358 14.95 -26.96 -9.97
C VAL A 358 13.43 -26.75 -9.84
N HIS A 359 13.00 -26.06 -8.79
CA HIS A 359 11.62 -25.85 -8.38
C HIS A 359 11.24 -24.37 -8.54
N ASN A 360 10.34 -24.05 -9.44
CA ASN A 360 9.84 -22.70 -9.69
C ASN A 360 8.39 -22.58 -9.17
N PRO A 361 8.15 -21.98 -7.99
CA PRO A 361 6.81 -21.90 -7.39
C PRO A 361 5.78 -21.19 -8.30
N ILE A 362 6.24 -20.28 -9.16
CA ILE A 362 5.35 -19.58 -10.10
C ILE A 362 4.86 -20.55 -11.16
N MET A 363 5.75 -21.39 -11.70
CA MET A 363 5.39 -22.39 -12.71
C MET A 363 4.49 -23.48 -12.14
N GLU A 364 4.67 -23.85 -10.87
CA GLU A 364 3.76 -24.79 -10.18
C GLU A 364 2.36 -24.21 -9.97
N ASN A 365 2.27 -22.95 -9.57
CA ASN A 365 0.98 -22.25 -9.44
C ASN A 365 0.24 -22.15 -10.79
N LEU A 366 0.96 -22.22 -11.89
CA LEU A 366 0.42 -22.18 -13.25
C LEU A 366 0.11 -23.56 -13.80
N ALA A 367 0.71 -24.62 -13.26
CA ALA A 367 0.58 -26.01 -13.78
C ALA A 367 -0.90 -26.42 -13.93
N GLY A 368 -1.25 -26.98 -15.08
CA GLY A 368 -2.61 -27.41 -15.40
C GLY A 368 -3.62 -26.28 -15.68
N THR A 369 -3.21 -25.01 -15.65
CA THR A 369 -4.07 -23.86 -15.98
C THR A 369 -3.96 -23.48 -17.46
N LYS A 370 -4.91 -22.70 -18.01
CA LYS A 370 -4.82 -22.16 -19.36
C LYS A 370 -3.61 -21.21 -19.54
N GLY A 371 -3.36 -20.37 -18.54
CA GLY A 371 -2.16 -19.52 -18.53
C GLY A 371 -0.86 -20.30 -18.46
N GLY A 372 -0.83 -21.41 -17.70
CA GLY A 372 0.31 -22.33 -17.68
C GLY A 372 0.57 -22.96 -19.02
N SER A 373 -0.46 -23.46 -19.68
CA SER A 373 -0.33 -24.02 -21.04
C SER A 373 0.19 -22.99 -22.07
N LEU A 374 -0.19 -21.72 -21.94
CA LEU A 374 0.36 -20.64 -22.76
C LEU A 374 1.85 -20.43 -22.50
N ILE A 375 2.24 -20.31 -21.22
CA ILE A 375 3.65 -20.15 -20.85
C ILE A 375 4.48 -21.35 -21.28
N ASP A 376 4.00 -22.60 -21.07
CA ASP A 376 4.67 -23.82 -21.52
C ASP A 376 4.88 -23.83 -23.05
N SER A 377 3.90 -23.36 -23.81
CA SER A 377 4.01 -23.24 -25.26
C SER A 377 5.08 -22.23 -25.67
N ILE A 378 5.15 -21.07 -24.98
CA ILE A 378 6.17 -20.04 -25.22
C ILE A 378 7.56 -20.59 -24.90
N LEU A 379 7.73 -21.27 -23.75
CA LEU A 379 8.99 -21.87 -23.33
C LEU A 379 9.45 -22.96 -24.31
N ASN A 380 8.57 -23.86 -24.70
CA ASN A 380 8.88 -24.96 -25.62
C ASN A 380 9.28 -24.48 -27.02
N ALA A 381 8.68 -23.38 -27.48
CA ALA A 381 9.02 -22.76 -28.76
C ALA A 381 10.33 -21.97 -28.74
N ASN A 382 10.83 -21.63 -27.53
CA ASN A 382 11.98 -20.73 -27.35
C ASN A 382 13.02 -21.31 -26.37
N LYS A 383 13.29 -22.61 -26.50
CA LYS A 383 14.31 -23.28 -25.69
C LYS A 383 15.67 -22.61 -25.82
N GLU A 384 16.43 -22.60 -24.73
CA GLU A 384 17.80 -22.04 -24.65
C GLU A 384 17.87 -20.52 -24.91
N LYS A 385 16.72 -19.81 -24.86
CA LYS A 385 16.67 -18.36 -24.98
C LYS A 385 16.25 -17.70 -23.68
N VAL A 386 16.75 -16.52 -23.44
CA VAL A 386 16.24 -15.62 -22.39
C VAL A 386 14.89 -15.07 -22.86
N ILE A 387 13.89 -15.07 -21.98
CA ILE A 387 12.56 -14.56 -22.34
C ILE A 387 12.23 -13.37 -21.44
N TYR A 388 11.85 -12.26 -22.04
CA TYR A 388 11.33 -11.08 -21.38
C TYR A 388 9.85 -10.93 -21.70
N ILE A 389 8.99 -11.09 -20.69
CA ILE A 389 7.54 -10.99 -20.83
C ILE A 389 7.08 -9.62 -20.32
N ASP A 390 6.25 -8.94 -21.11
CA ASP A 390 5.57 -7.68 -20.78
C ASP A 390 4.06 -7.94 -20.69
N PHE A 391 3.48 -7.79 -19.50
CA PHE A 391 2.04 -7.87 -19.27
C PHE A 391 1.45 -6.46 -19.35
N TRP A 392 0.53 -6.27 -20.27
CA TRP A 392 -0.07 -4.97 -20.56
C TRP A 392 -1.55 -5.05 -20.92
N ALA A 393 -2.24 -3.90 -21.06
CA ALA A 393 -3.62 -3.82 -21.57
C ALA A 393 -3.88 -2.51 -22.31
N ASN A 394 -4.90 -2.46 -23.15
CA ASN A 394 -5.25 -1.27 -23.94
C ASN A 394 -5.64 -0.06 -23.07
N TRP A 395 -6.20 -0.29 -21.90
CA TRP A 395 -6.56 0.75 -20.96
C TRP A 395 -5.39 1.19 -20.06
N CYS A 396 -4.25 0.50 -20.11
CA CYS A 396 -3.07 0.79 -19.31
C CYS A 396 -2.22 1.88 -19.95
N GLY A 397 -2.48 3.13 -19.60
CA GLY A 397 -1.70 4.28 -20.10
C GLY A 397 -0.20 4.16 -19.86
N PRO A 398 0.28 3.81 -18.66
CA PRO A 398 1.71 3.60 -18.39
C PRO A 398 2.34 2.51 -19.25
N CYS A 399 1.61 1.41 -19.55
CA CYS A 399 2.10 0.34 -20.41
C CYS A 399 2.35 0.85 -21.84
N ILE A 400 1.35 1.55 -22.41
CA ILE A 400 1.44 2.10 -23.77
C ILE A 400 2.58 3.15 -23.84
N ALA A 401 2.74 3.95 -22.81
CA ALA A 401 3.82 4.94 -22.72
C ALA A 401 5.22 4.29 -22.67
N ALA A 402 5.33 3.03 -22.21
CA ALA A 402 6.58 2.28 -22.19
C ALA A 402 6.95 1.66 -23.55
N PHE A 403 6.02 1.50 -24.50
CA PHE A 403 6.24 0.80 -25.77
C PHE A 403 7.41 1.35 -26.61
N PRO A 404 7.61 2.67 -26.78
CA PRO A 404 8.77 3.16 -27.50
C PRO A 404 10.10 2.70 -26.89
N LYS A 405 10.18 2.64 -25.56
CA LYS A 405 11.36 2.15 -24.83
C LYS A 405 11.50 0.64 -24.93
N SER A 406 10.39 -0.10 -24.88
CA SER A 406 10.37 -1.54 -25.11
C SER A 406 10.88 -1.91 -26.49
N LYS A 407 10.50 -1.13 -27.52
CA LYS A 407 11.05 -1.29 -28.87
C LYS A 407 12.55 -1.06 -28.92
N ILE A 408 13.06 0.02 -28.31
CA ILE A 408 14.49 0.32 -28.24
C ILE A 408 15.26 -0.81 -27.54
N LEU A 409 14.76 -1.29 -26.40
CA LEU A 409 15.37 -2.39 -25.67
C LEU A 409 15.42 -3.66 -26.53
N LYS A 410 14.30 -4.02 -27.16
CA LYS A 410 14.21 -5.17 -28.07
C LYS A 410 15.21 -5.06 -29.22
N ASP A 411 15.29 -3.91 -29.88
CA ASP A 411 16.17 -3.68 -31.03
C ASP A 411 17.67 -3.83 -30.65
N LYS A 412 18.07 -3.52 -29.40
CA LYS A 412 19.43 -3.77 -28.87
C LYS A 412 19.79 -5.26 -28.75
N PHE A 413 18.79 -6.10 -28.62
CA PHE A 413 18.93 -7.55 -28.51
C PHE A 413 18.60 -8.30 -29.81
N GLU A 414 18.44 -7.58 -30.93
CA GLU A 414 18.25 -8.21 -32.23
C GLU A 414 19.44 -9.12 -32.58
N GLY A 415 19.13 -10.34 -33.02
CA GLY A 415 20.16 -11.35 -33.34
C GLY A 415 20.77 -12.05 -32.13
N LYS A 416 20.36 -11.76 -30.91
CA LYS A 416 20.77 -12.48 -29.70
C LYS A 416 19.70 -13.48 -29.23
N ASP A 417 20.07 -14.42 -28.39
CA ASP A 417 19.17 -15.44 -27.83
C ASP A 417 18.24 -14.86 -26.76
N VAL A 418 17.48 -13.82 -27.14
CA VAL A 418 16.46 -13.18 -26.32
C VAL A 418 15.15 -13.09 -27.08
N VAL A 419 14.05 -13.42 -26.40
CA VAL A 419 12.70 -13.31 -26.96
C VAL A 419 11.89 -12.35 -26.11
N PHE A 420 11.29 -11.38 -26.78
CA PHE A 420 10.35 -10.43 -26.16
C PHE A 420 8.91 -10.93 -26.41
N VAL A 421 8.13 -11.05 -25.34
CA VAL A 421 6.77 -11.56 -25.33
C VAL A 421 5.86 -10.49 -24.76
N TYR A 422 4.80 -10.15 -25.47
CA TYR A 422 3.83 -9.13 -25.07
C TYR A 422 2.46 -9.78 -24.88
N LEU A 423 2.07 -9.94 -23.62
CA LEU A 423 0.81 -10.55 -23.20
C LEU A 423 -0.21 -9.47 -22.88
N CYS A 424 -1.22 -9.32 -23.75
CA CYS A 424 -2.28 -8.32 -23.58
C CYS A 424 -3.41 -8.90 -22.72
N LEU A 425 -3.59 -8.34 -21.52
CA LEU A 425 -4.60 -8.77 -20.56
C LEU A 425 -5.93 -8.02 -20.77
N ASP A 426 -7.04 -8.76 -20.82
CA ASP A 426 -8.41 -8.24 -20.79
C ASP A 426 -8.64 -7.06 -21.75
N SER A 427 -8.43 -7.27 -23.08
CA SER A 427 -8.34 -6.19 -24.05
C SER A 427 -9.22 -6.39 -25.29
N ASN A 428 -9.64 -5.28 -25.86
CA ASN A 428 -10.33 -5.24 -27.16
C ASN A 428 -9.32 -5.47 -28.28
N ILE A 429 -9.61 -6.45 -29.18
CA ILE A 429 -8.74 -6.86 -30.31
C ILE A 429 -8.46 -5.69 -31.27
N GLU A 430 -9.44 -4.85 -31.57
CA GLU A 430 -9.24 -3.71 -32.47
C GLU A 430 -8.26 -2.67 -31.87
N MET A 431 -8.41 -2.38 -30.61
CA MET A 431 -7.47 -1.50 -29.88
C MET A 431 -6.10 -2.15 -29.77
N TRP A 432 -6.03 -3.47 -29.55
CA TRP A 432 -4.78 -4.22 -29.49
C TRP A 432 -4.01 -4.09 -30.79
N LYS A 433 -4.64 -4.36 -31.97
CA LYS A 433 -4.01 -4.21 -33.30
C LYS A 433 -3.41 -2.82 -33.50
N LYS A 434 -4.11 -1.78 -33.06
CA LYS A 434 -3.64 -0.40 -33.16
C LYS A 434 -2.42 -0.16 -32.25
N ASN A 435 -2.43 -0.64 -31.05
CA ASN A 435 -1.36 -0.40 -30.07
C ASN A 435 -0.09 -1.21 -30.38
N ILE A 436 -0.20 -2.45 -30.86
CA ILE A 436 0.98 -3.25 -31.21
C ILE A 436 1.76 -2.68 -32.39
N SER A 437 1.16 -1.84 -33.21
CA SER A 437 1.88 -1.17 -34.31
C SER A 437 3.03 -0.27 -33.77
N ILE A 438 2.94 0.20 -32.55
CA ILE A 438 3.98 1.00 -31.87
C ILE A 438 5.17 0.11 -31.48
N LEU A 439 4.91 -1.14 -31.05
CA LEU A 439 5.95 -2.12 -30.67
C LEU A 439 6.67 -2.72 -31.88
N GLY A 440 6.04 -2.66 -33.06
CA GLY A 440 6.49 -3.35 -34.27
C GLY A 440 6.13 -4.82 -34.27
N SER A 441 6.33 -5.47 -35.44
CA SER A 441 5.92 -6.86 -35.69
C SER A 441 6.86 -7.93 -35.08
N SER A 442 8.04 -7.55 -34.60
CA SER A 442 8.99 -8.47 -33.97
C SER A 442 8.61 -8.77 -32.53
N GLY A 443 8.90 -9.98 -32.06
CA GLY A 443 8.48 -10.50 -30.76
C GLY A 443 7.21 -11.34 -30.83
N ILE A 444 6.80 -11.91 -29.72
CA ILE A 444 5.59 -12.71 -29.59
C ILE A 444 4.49 -11.83 -29.03
N HIS A 445 3.39 -11.70 -29.74
CA HIS A 445 2.23 -10.90 -29.32
C HIS A 445 1.02 -11.81 -29.14
N HIS A 446 0.41 -11.79 -27.94
CA HIS A 446 -0.76 -12.61 -27.63
C HIS A 446 -1.82 -11.79 -26.89
N VAL A 447 -3.08 -11.96 -27.26
CA VAL A 447 -4.23 -11.44 -26.50
C VAL A 447 -4.76 -12.57 -25.64
N CYS A 448 -4.64 -12.41 -24.33
CA CYS A 448 -5.06 -13.44 -23.39
C CYS A 448 -6.58 -13.59 -23.37
N THR A 449 -7.05 -14.84 -23.37
CA THR A 449 -8.43 -15.16 -23.01
C THR A 449 -8.69 -14.81 -21.53
N LYS A 450 -9.94 -14.78 -21.13
CA LYS A 450 -10.31 -14.51 -19.74
C LYS A 450 -9.73 -15.55 -18.77
N GLU A 451 -9.69 -16.80 -19.17
CA GLU A 451 -9.15 -17.93 -18.39
C GLU A 451 -7.61 -17.82 -18.28
N GLU A 452 -6.92 -17.50 -19.37
CA GLU A 452 -5.48 -17.24 -19.37
C GLU A 452 -5.15 -16.05 -18.47
N ASN A 453 -5.87 -14.93 -18.63
CA ASN A 453 -5.69 -13.74 -17.82
C ASN A 453 -5.82 -14.05 -16.32
N ASN A 454 -6.92 -14.68 -15.89
CA ASN A 454 -7.15 -15.02 -14.50
C ASN A 454 -6.05 -15.91 -13.90
N SER A 455 -5.61 -16.92 -14.67
CA SER A 455 -4.58 -17.83 -14.19
C SER A 455 -3.19 -17.19 -14.17
N LEU A 456 -2.84 -16.37 -15.17
CA LEU A 456 -1.57 -15.65 -15.23
C LEU A 456 -1.47 -14.60 -14.10
N MET A 457 -2.53 -13.81 -13.90
CA MET A 457 -2.54 -12.83 -12.80
C MET A 457 -2.37 -13.49 -11.44
N LYS A 458 -3.04 -14.62 -11.22
CA LYS A 458 -2.90 -15.38 -9.97
C LYS A 458 -1.52 -16.03 -9.83
N GLY A 459 -1.03 -16.69 -10.89
CA GLY A 459 0.22 -17.45 -10.86
C GLY A 459 1.45 -16.56 -10.67
N PHE A 460 1.50 -15.43 -11.38
CA PHE A 460 2.57 -14.44 -11.24
C PHE A 460 2.32 -13.42 -10.12
N GLN A 461 1.20 -13.54 -9.38
CA GLN A 461 0.79 -12.59 -8.33
C GLN A 461 0.75 -11.14 -8.82
N ILE A 462 0.20 -10.93 -10.01
CA ILE A 462 0.12 -9.60 -10.63
C ILE A 462 -1.01 -8.80 -9.97
N HIS A 463 -0.65 -7.75 -9.24
CA HIS A 463 -1.59 -6.83 -8.59
C HIS A 463 -1.83 -5.55 -9.39
N GLY A 464 -1.03 -5.32 -10.44
CA GLY A 464 -1.14 -4.16 -11.32
C GLY A 464 -0.20 -4.27 -12.52
N ILE A 465 -0.50 -3.54 -13.59
CA ILE A 465 0.31 -3.47 -14.82
C ILE A 465 0.74 -2.02 -15.06
N PRO A 466 1.91 -1.80 -15.76
CA PRO A 466 2.77 -2.79 -16.40
C PRO A 466 3.46 -3.73 -15.42
N TYR A 467 3.61 -4.99 -15.81
CA TYR A 467 4.32 -6.00 -15.04
C TYR A 467 5.19 -6.82 -15.98
N PHE A 468 6.41 -7.14 -15.56
CA PHE A 468 7.40 -7.77 -16.40
C PHE A 468 7.96 -9.02 -15.75
N VAL A 469 8.41 -9.99 -16.59
CA VAL A 469 9.02 -11.24 -16.12
C VAL A 469 10.25 -11.55 -16.94
N LEU A 470 11.33 -11.94 -16.28
CA LEU A 470 12.53 -12.48 -16.89
C LEU A 470 12.63 -13.98 -16.64
N ILE A 471 12.88 -14.72 -17.71
CA ILE A 471 13.07 -16.17 -17.71
C ILE A 471 14.43 -16.47 -18.33
N ASN A 472 15.21 -17.32 -17.67
CA ASN A 472 16.52 -17.71 -18.16
C ASN A 472 16.47 -18.78 -19.27
N LYS A 473 17.62 -19.14 -19.84
CA LYS A 473 17.75 -20.15 -20.89
C LYS A 473 17.23 -21.54 -20.50
N GLN A 474 17.20 -21.85 -19.21
CA GLN A 474 16.69 -23.12 -18.66
C GLN A 474 15.17 -23.10 -18.43
N GLY A 475 14.47 -21.98 -18.75
CA GLY A 475 13.03 -21.84 -18.59
C GLY A 475 12.59 -21.47 -17.17
N PHE A 476 13.51 -21.03 -16.27
CA PHE A 476 13.15 -20.61 -14.93
C PHE A 476 12.93 -19.11 -14.86
N VAL A 477 11.85 -18.70 -14.17
CA VAL A 477 11.62 -17.29 -13.83
C VAL A 477 12.71 -16.85 -12.85
N THR A 478 13.54 -15.93 -13.27
CA THR A 478 14.62 -15.37 -12.44
C THR A 478 14.16 -14.15 -11.68
N GLU A 479 13.33 -13.32 -12.33
CA GLU A 479 12.79 -12.10 -11.73
C GLU A 479 11.42 -11.78 -12.31
N SER A 480 10.60 -11.11 -11.49
CA SER A 480 9.30 -10.60 -11.92
C SER A 480 8.90 -9.36 -11.13
N GLY A 481 8.28 -8.38 -11.77
CA GLY A 481 7.82 -7.15 -11.11
C GLY A 481 7.62 -5.97 -12.05
N ASN A 482 7.04 -4.91 -11.50
CA ASN A 482 6.81 -3.66 -12.23
C ASN A 482 8.08 -2.80 -12.40
N TYR A 483 9.17 -3.16 -11.74
CA TYR A 483 10.46 -2.46 -11.78
C TYR A 483 11.34 -2.85 -12.99
N LEU A 484 11.06 -3.99 -13.62
CA LEU A 484 11.78 -4.44 -14.82
C LEU A 484 11.34 -3.66 -16.07
N VAL A 485 11.22 -2.33 -15.93
CA VAL A 485 10.76 -1.48 -17.02
C VAL A 485 11.76 -1.43 -18.17
N PRO A 486 11.32 -1.41 -19.45
CA PRO A 486 12.22 -1.43 -20.61
C PRO A 486 13.12 -0.19 -20.71
N SER A 487 12.83 0.87 -19.96
CA SER A 487 13.67 2.07 -19.93
C SER A 487 14.79 2.01 -18.88
N SER A 488 14.80 1.01 -17.99
CA SER A 488 15.84 0.90 -16.96
C SER A 488 17.11 0.27 -17.52
N PRO A 489 18.29 0.89 -17.32
CA PRO A 489 19.58 0.27 -17.61
C PRO A 489 19.76 -1.06 -16.86
N GLU A 490 19.21 -1.19 -15.64
CA GLU A 490 19.25 -2.43 -14.86
C GLU A 490 18.52 -3.58 -15.55
N THR A 491 17.41 -3.32 -16.25
CA THR A 491 16.70 -4.35 -17.02
C THR A 491 17.55 -4.86 -18.16
N GLU A 492 18.24 -3.98 -18.87
CA GLU A 492 19.19 -4.33 -19.95
C GLU A 492 20.34 -5.17 -19.42
N GLU A 493 20.95 -4.74 -18.30
CA GLU A 493 22.05 -5.46 -17.63
C GLU A 493 21.63 -6.87 -17.18
N LYS A 494 20.44 -7.01 -16.61
CA LYS A 494 19.90 -8.31 -16.17
C LYS A 494 19.72 -9.28 -17.35
N ILE A 495 19.21 -8.79 -18.49
CA ILE A 495 19.09 -9.60 -19.71
C ILE A 495 20.48 -10.02 -20.20
N LEU A 496 21.46 -9.10 -20.21
CA LEU A 496 22.84 -9.42 -20.58
C LEU A 496 23.47 -10.46 -19.68
N ASN A 497 23.26 -10.35 -18.37
CA ASN A 497 23.74 -11.33 -17.40
C ASN A 497 23.17 -12.73 -17.65
N LEU A 498 21.86 -12.83 -17.93
CA LEU A 498 21.22 -14.10 -18.24
C LEU A 498 21.68 -14.68 -19.58
N LEU A 499 22.04 -13.85 -20.56
CA LEU A 499 22.63 -14.32 -21.82
C LEU A 499 24.01 -14.92 -21.64
N ASN A 500 24.81 -14.37 -20.72
CA ASN A 500 26.20 -14.80 -20.44
C ASN A 500 26.26 -15.97 -19.47
N THR A 501 25.16 -16.33 -18.81
CA THR A 501 25.08 -17.52 -17.93
C THR A 501 24.89 -18.76 -18.80
N ILE A 502 25.76 -19.74 -18.62
CA ILE A 502 25.75 -21.04 -19.31
C ILE A 502 24.63 -21.91 -18.76
#